data_956178bb3282f3a9eacb05ae2679b08b
#
_entry.id   956178bb3282f3a9eacb05ae2679b08b
#
_cell.length_a   1.000
_cell.length_b   1.000
_cell.length_c   1.000
_cell.angle_alpha   90.00
_cell.angle_beta   90.00
_cell.angle_gamma   90.00
#
_symmetry.space_group_name_H-M   'P 1'
#
loop_
_entity.id
_entity.type
_entity.pdbx_description
1 polymer ?
#
loop_
_entity_poly.entity_id
_entity_poly.type
_entity_poly.pdbx_seq_one_letter_code
_entity_poly.pdbx_strand_id
1 'polypeptide(L)'
;DMGGAAAVTGLMHTLASRKAKANVIGIIGLVENMVDANAQRPGDIVTSMSGQTIEVLNTDAEGRLVLADALHYCRTKFDPQFMVNLATLTGAIMVALGQQHAGLFSNNDELSEQLTKAGLSTGERLWRMPMGPDYDKLIDTPNADMKNIGGRYGGSITAAQFLQRFVGETKWAHLDIAGTAMGSPSSETN
;
A
#
# COMPACT_ATOMS: atom_id res chain seq x y z
N ASP A 1 2.21 8.64 -8.62
CA ASP A 1 2.16 7.38 -7.87
C ASP A 1 3.55 6.91 -7.41
N MET A 2 4.52 7.82 -7.29
CA MET A 2 5.90 7.48 -6.94
C MET A 2 6.29 7.82 -5.49
N GLY A 3 5.37 8.39 -4.70
CA GLY A 3 5.67 8.86 -3.33
C GLY A 3 6.20 7.76 -2.40
N GLY A 4 5.61 6.57 -2.46
CA GLY A 4 6.07 5.41 -1.68
C GLY A 4 7.48 4.95 -2.06
N ALA A 5 7.76 4.83 -3.37
CA ALA A 5 9.09 4.46 -3.86
C ALA A 5 10.15 5.50 -3.48
N ALA A 6 9.81 6.79 -3.56
CA ALA A 6 10.69 7.87 -3.12
C ALA A 6 11.01 7.79 -1.62
N ALA A 7 10.01 7.56 -0.79
CA ALA A 7 10.18 7.42 0.66
C ALA A 7 11.10 6.21 1.01
N VAL A 8 10.86 5.05 0.38
CA VAL A 8 11.70 3.87 0.59
C VAL A 8 13.15 4.11 0.13
N THR A 9 13.34 4.75 -1.03
CA THR A 9 14.68 5.08 -1.53
C THR A 9 15.41 6.03 -0.58
N GLY A 10 14.73 7.08 -0.10
CA GLY A 10 15.28 8.03 0.88
C GLY A 10 15.62 7.36 2.21
N LEU A 11 14.75 6.45 2.69
CA LEU A 11 15.00 5.67 3.90
C LEU A 11 16.28 4.81 3.75
N MET A 12 16.39 4.06 2.66
CA MET A 12 17.53 3.18 2.43
C MET A 12 18.85 3.98 2.31
N HIS A 13 18.83 5.10 1.61
CA HIS A 13 19.96 6.02 1.54
C HIS A 13 20.35 6.54 2.93
N THR A 14 19.36 6.94 3.74
CA THR A 14 19.60 7.45 5.10
C THR A 14 20.20 6.38 6.03
N LEU A 15 19.64 5.16 6.00
CA LEU A 15 20.13 4.04 6.80
C LEU A 15 21.60 3.70 6.45
N ALA A 16 21.91 3.67 5.16
CA ALA A 16 23.28 3.41 4.67
C ALA A 16 24.24 4.54 5.10
N SER A 17 23.86 5.80 4.90
CA SER A 17 24.69 6.96 5.24
C SER A 17 24.98 7.06 6.75
N ARG A 18 24.02 6.71 7.59
CA ARG A 18 24.16 6.66 9.05
C ARG A 18 24.86 5.39 9.55
N LYS A 19 25.16 4.44 8.67
CA LYS A 19 25.70 3.13 9.05
C LYS A 19 24.84 2.47 10.13
N ALA A 20 23.50 2.54 9.94
CA ALA A 20 22.55 2.00 10.90
C ALA A 20 22.80 0.50 11.13
N LYS A 21 22.79 0.07 12.39
CA LYS A 21 22.96 -1.34 12.76
C LYS A 21 21.60 -2.07 12.62
N ALA A 22 21.12 -2.16 11.39
CA ALA A 22 19.86 -2.79 11.06
C ALA A 22 19.99 -3.58 9.76
N ASN A 23 19.38 -4.76 9.71
CA ASN A 23 19.24 -5.54 8.48
C ASN A 23 17.93 -5.17 7.83
N VAL A 24 17.96 -4.36 6.79
CA VAL A 24 16.80 -3.80 6.12
C VAL A 24 16.90 -4.03 4.62
N ILE A 25 15.78 -4.40 4.02
CA ILE A 25 15.63 -4.59 2.58
C ILE A 25 14.60 -3.59 2.09
N GLY A 26 14.97 -2.78 1.10
CA GLY A 26 14.06 -1.89 0.39
C GLY A 26 13.64 -2.52 -0.93
N ILE A 27 12.34 -2.56 -1.19
CA ILE A 27 11.76 -3.01 -2.47
C ILE A 27 10.90 -1.88 -3.01
N ILE A 28 11.09 -1.53 -4.28
CA ILE A 28 10.29 -0.53 -4.98
C ILE A 28 9.71 -1.16 -6.26
N GLY A 29 8.42 -0.97 -6.47
CA GLY A 29 7.74 -1.33 -7.70
C GLY A 29 7.86 -0.18 -8.70
N LEU A 30 8.47 -0.43 -9.85
CA LEU A 30 8.64 0.54 -10.93
C LEU A 30 8.00 -0.02 -12.19
N VAL A 31 6.88 0.54 -12.58
CA VAL A 31 6.13 0.13 -13.77
C VAL A 31 5.71 1.35 -14.57
N GLU A 32 5.59 1.19 -15.87
CA GLU A 32 4.95 2.17 -16.72
C GLU A 32 3.44 1.98 -16.65
N ASN A 33 2.71 3.05 -16.34
CA ASN A 33 1.26 3.08 -16.36
C ASN A 33 0.82 3.86 -17.60
N MET A 34 0.74 3.15 -18.72
CA MET A 34 0.49 3.73 -20.04
C MET A 34 -0.82 3.24 -20.61
N VAL A 35 -1.41 4.10 -21.46
CA VAL A 35 -2.53 3.70 -22.32
C VAL A 35 -1.97 3.14 -23.62
N ASP A 36 -2.11 1.83 -23.82
CA ASP A 36 -1.75 1.18 -25.07
C ASP A 36 -2.68 -0.01 -25.38
N ALA A 37 -2.44 -0.67 -26.53
CA ALA A 37 -3.27 -1.80 -26.98
C ALA A 37 -3.15 -3.05 -26.08
N ASN A 38 -2.07 -3.15 -25.30
CA ASN A 38 -1.81 -4.29 -24.39
C ASN A 38 -2.16 -3.98 -22.94
N ALA A 39 -2.69 -2.77 -22.66
CA ALA A 39 -3.12 -2.40 -21.32
C ALA A 39 -4.23 -3.32 -20.81
N GLN A 40 -4.25 -3.55 -19.51
CA GLN A 40 -5.34 -4.28 -18.83
C GLN A 40 -6.68 -3.56 -19.05
N ARG A 41 -7.73 -4.35 -19.19
CA ARG A 41 -9.10 -3.84 -19.40
C ARG A 41 -10.00 -4.29 -18.24
N PRO A 42 -11.02 -3.50 -17.91
CA PRO A 42 -12.04 -3.95 -16.96
C PRO A 42 -12.65 -5.29 -17.40
N GLY A 43 -12.65 -6.26 -16.48
CA GLY A 43 -13.10 -7.63 -16.73
C GLY A 43 -11.95 -8.62 -17.03
N ASP A 44 -10.73 -8.15 -17.24
CA ASP A 44 -9.57 -9.04 -17.36
C ASP A 44 -9.30 -9.74 -16.01
N ILE A 45 -8.84 -10.98 -16.08
CA ILE A 45 -8.37 -11.75 -14.91
C ILE A 45 -6.87 -11.95 -15.05
N VAL A 46 -6.13 -11.47 -14.06
CA VAL A 46 -4.67 -11.61 -14.02
C VAL A 46 -4.25 -12.56 -12.90
N THR A 47 -3.12 -13.21 -13.07
CA THR A 47 -2.54 -14.09 -12.04
C THR A 47 -1.37 -13.36 -11.37
N SER A 48 -1.43 -13.20 -10.06
CA SER A 48 -0.35 -12.62 -9.27
C SER A 48 0.83 -13.58 -9.13
N MET A 49 1.98 -13.07 -8.66
CA MET A 49 3.15 -13.89 -8.34
C MET A 49 2.84 -14.99 -7.31
N SER A 50 1.84 -14.80 -6.44
CA SER A 50 1.40 -15.80 -5.46
C SER A 50 0.61 -16.97 -6.09
N GLY A 51 0.22 -16.86 -7.35
CA GLY A 51 -0.66 -17.79 -8.03
C GLY A 51 -2.15 -17.47 -7.86
N GLN A 52 -2.52 -16.51 -7.02
CA GLN A 52 -3.90 -16.07 -6.85
C GLN A 52 -4.36 -15.29 -8.09
N THR A 53 -5.58 -15.51 -8.51
CA THR A 53 -6.22 -14.82 -9.64
C THR A 53 -6.96 -13.57 -9.15
N ILE A 54 -6.90 -12.51 -9.93
CA ILE A 54 -7.49 -11.20 -9.59
C ILE A 54 -8.32 -10.71 -10.75
N GLU A 55 -9.61 -10.49 -10.53
CA GLU A 55 -10.49 -9.83 -11.48
C GLU A 55 -10.26 -8.30 -11.42
N VAL A 56 -9.84 -7.74 -12.54
CA VAL A 56 -9.59 -6.29 -12.66
C VAL A 56 -10.89 -5.61 -13.08
N LEU A 57 -11.57 -4.95 -12.15
CA LEU A 57 -12.80 -4.20 -12.42
C LEU A 57 -12.53 -2.70 -12.61
N ASN A 58 -11.44 -2.19 -12.03
CA ASN A 58 -11.00 -0.81 -12.19
C ASN A 58 -9.51 -0.79 -12.53
N THR A 59 -9.16 -0.33 -13.70
CA THR A 59 -7.78 -0.26 -14.16
C THR A 59 -6.96 0.86 -13.49
N ASP A 60 -7.61 1.84 -12.84
CA ASP A 60 -7.01 2.86 -11.99
C ASP A 60 -6.73 2.35 -10.55
N ALA A 61 -6.95 1.07 -10.30
CA ALA A 61 -6.56 0.37 -9.08
C ALA A 61 -5.41 -0.62 -9.37
N GLU A 62 -4.43 -0.20 -10.14
CA GLU A 62 -3.27 -0.99 -10.59
C GLU A 62 -2.16 -1.05 -9.55
N GLY A 63 -1.98 0.01 -8.74
CA GLY A 63 -0.90 0.10 -7.76
C GLY A 63 -0.93 -1.03 -6.74
N ARG A 64 -2.13 -1.49 -6.34
CA ARG A 64 -2.27 -2.64 -5.44
C ARG A 64 -1.85 -3.97 -6.07
N LEU A 65 -1.95 -4.11 -7.39
CA LEU A 65 -1.48 -5.30 -8.12
C LEU A 65 0.05 -5.38 -8.06
N VAL A 66 0.73 -4.27 -8.30
CA VAL A 66 2.20 -4.16 -8.19
C VAL A 66 2.66 -4.44 -6.75
N LEU A 67 1.96 -3.86 -5.76
CA LEU A 67 2.28 -4.07 -4.34
C LEU A 67 2.03 -5.50 -3.89
N ALA A 68 1.00 -6.18 -4.39
CA ALA A 68 0.72 -7.58 -4.09
C ALA A 68 1.92 -8.46 -4.42
N ASP A 69 2.49 -8.31 -5.60
CA ASP A 69 3.65 -9.07 -6.04
C ASP A 69 4.91 -8.70 -5.24
N ALA A 70 5.13 -7.41 -4.99
CA ALA A 70 6.26 -6.94 -4.18
C ALA A 70 6.20 -7.48 -2.74
N LEU A 71 5.03 -7.48 -2.11
CA LEU A 71 4.81 -8.01 -0.75
C LEU A 71 5.01 -9.53 -0.71
N HIS A 72 4.41 -10.25 -1.66
CA HIS A 72 4.59 -11.70 -1.78
C HIS A 72 6.06 -12.07 -2.00
N TYR A 73 6.75 -11.38 -2.91
CA TYR A 73 8.18 -11.56 -3.15
C TYR A 73 9.02 -11.30 -1.90
N CYS A 74 8.75 -10.18 -1.22
CA CYS A 74 9.46 -9.83 0.01
C CYS A 74 9.32 -10.93 1.06
N ARG A 75 8.10 -11.35 1.33
CA ARG A 75 7.78 -12.38 2.31
C ARG A 75 8.46 -13.72 1.99
N THR A 76 8.33 -14.19 0.76
CA THR A 76 8.79 -15.53 0.38
C THR A 76 10.29 -15.61 0.15
N LYS A 77 10.92 -14.52 -0.29
CA LYS A 77 12.35 -14.49 -0.59
C LYS A 77 13.21 -14.18 0.63
N PHE A 78 12.75 -13.35 1.54
CA PHE A 78 13.58 -12.81 2.61
C PHE A 78 13.10 -13.17 4.01
N ASP A 79 11.88 -13.69 4.16
CA ASP A 79 11.28 -14.08 5.45
C ASP A 79 11.47 -13.00 6.54
N PRO A 80 11.01 -11.76 6.30
CA PRO A 80 11.28 -10.66 7.22
C PRO A 80 10.47 -10.79 8.52
N GLN A 81 11.01 -10.25 9.61
CA GLN A 81 10.30 -10.18 10.88
C GLN A 81 9.03 -9.32 10.82
N PHE A 82 9.05 -8.29 9.99
CA PHE A 82 7.89 -7.44 9.66
C PHE A 82 8.11 -6.74 8.32
N MET A 83 7.02 -6.29 7.74
CA MET A 83 7.02 -5.49 6.51
C MET A 83 6.26 -4.18 6.74
N VAL A 84 6.75 -3.09 6.16
CA VAL A 84 6.01 -1.82 6.07
C VAL A 84 6.05 -1.36 4.63
N ASN A 85 4.90 -1.14 4.01
CA ASN A 85 4.84 -0.57 2.68
C ASN A 85 4.11 0.77 2.68
N LEU A 86 4.54 1.65 1.79
CA LEU A 86 3.99 2.99 1.61
C LEU A 86 3.56 3.16 0.15
N ALA A 87 2.39 3.73 -0.06
CA ALA A 87 1.92 4.07 -1.40
C ALA A 87 0.94 5.24 -1.36
N THR A 88 0.93 6.04 -2.40
CA THR A 88 -0.14 7.00 -2.70
C THR A 88 -1.33 6.23 -3.30
N LEU A 89 -1.96 5.37 -2.48
CA LEU A 89 -2.75 4.26 -3.04
C LEU A 89 -4.18 4.65 -3.38
N THR A 90 -4.83 5.47 -2.55
CA THR A 90 -6.27 5.69 -2.72
C THR A 90 -6.69 7.16 -2.58
N GLY A 91 -7.55 7.61 -3.48
CA GLY A 91 -8.28 8.87 -3.27
C GLY A 91 -9.20 8.80 -2.06
N ALA A 92 -9.65 7.60 -1.66
CA ALA A 92 -10.54 7.41 -0.52
C ALA A 92 -9.89 7.82 0.81
N ILE A 93 -8.59 7.63 0.99
CA ILE A 93 -7.90 8.07 2.21
C ILE A 93 -7.86 9.60 2.31
N MET A 94 -7.75 10.29 1.19
CA MET A 94 -7.79 11.75 1.15
C MET A 94 -9.17 12.28 1.59
N VAL A 95 -10.24 11.61 1.18
CA VAL A 95 -11.61 11.94 1.62
C VAL A 95 -11.79 11.69 3.12
N ALA A 96 -11.17 10.64 3.65
CA ALA A 96 -11.30 10.26 5.07
C ALA A 96 -10.45 11.14 6.00
N LEU A 97 -9.19 11.42 5.65
CA LEU A 97 -8.20 12.02 6.55
C LEU A 97 -7.63 13.36 6.04
N GLY A 98 -8.01 13.80 4.85
CA GLY A 98 -7.46 14.99 4.22
C GLY A 98 -5.95 14.85 3.99
N GLN A 99 -5.24 15.95 4.21
CA GLN A 99 -3.77 16.02 4.07
C GLN A 99 -3.04 16.01 5.42
N GLN A 100 -3.74 15.73 6.52
CA GLN A 100 -3.24 15.90 7.87
C GLN A 100 -2.65 14.61 8.47
N HIS A 101 -3.11 13.46 8.03
CA HIS A 101 -2.67 12.15 8.51
C HIS A 101 -2.57 11.19 7.34
N ALA A 102 -1.55 10.33 7.33
CA ALA A 102 -1.54 9.15 6.49
C ALA A 102 -2.40 8.04 7.11
N GLY A 103 -3.05 7.25 6.28
CA GLY A 103 -3.82 6.09 6.74
C GLY A 103 -2.89 4.95 7.11
N LEU A 104 -3.00 4.43 8.32
CA LEU A 104 -2.25 3.27 8.80
C LEU A 104 -3.17 2.06 8.87
N PHE A 105 -2.81 0.99 8.20
CA PHE A 105 -3.47 -0.31 8.22
C PHE A 105 -2.47 -1.36 8.70
N SER A 106 -2.86 -2.29 9.57
CA SER A 106 -1.93 -3.28 10.09
C SER A 106 -2.66 -4.51 10.61
N ASN A 107 -2.05 -5.68 10.42
CA ASN A 107 -2.45 -6.94 11.03
C ASN A 107 -1.79 -7.17 12.42
N ASN A 108 -1.01 -6.19 12.92
CA ASN A 108 -0.29 -6.31 14.19
C ASN A 108 -0.38 -5.03 15.02
N ASP A 109 -0.88 -5.13 16.24
CA ASP A 109 -1.12 -3.98 17.12
C ASP A 109 0.18 -3.32 17.57
N GLU A 110 1.18 -4.10 17.95
CA GLU A 110 2.48 -3.58 18.39
C GLU A 110 3.17 -2.76 17.30
N LEU A 111 3.21 -3.28 16.06
CA LEU A 111 3.77 -2.57 14.91
C LEU A 111 3.01 -1.27 14.63
N SER A 112 1.67 -1.32 14.70
CA SER A 112 0.82 -0.14 14.53
C SER A 112 1.11 0.94 15.58
N GLU A 113 1.25 0.56 16.85
CA GLU A 113 1.58 1.50 17.93
C GLU A 113 2.97 2.11 17.78
N GLN A 114 3.97 1.31 17.42
CA GLN A 114 5.34 1.78 17.18
C GLN A 114 5.39 2.81 16.03
N LEU A 115 4.71 2.53 14.91
CA LEU A 115 4.61 3.46 13.80
C LEU A 115 3.87 4.74 14.18
N THR A 116 2.77 4.64 14.92
CA THR A 116 2.02 5.81 15.40
C THR A 116 2.89 6.69 16.30
N LYS A 117 3.63 6.10 17.24
CA LYS A 117 4.56 6.83 18.12
C LYS A 117 5.69 7.49 17.32
N ALA A 118 6.25 6.78 16.34
CA ALA A 118 7.28 7.33 15.45
C ALA A 118 6.73 8.54 14.67
N GLY A 119 5.54 8.42 14.09
CA GLY A 119 4.90 9.50 13.35
C GLY A 119 4.65 10.75 14.21
N LEU A 120 4.22 10.56 15.46
CA LEU A 120 4.05 11.68 16.42
C LEU A 120 5.37 12.36 16.75
N SER A 121 6.46 11.61 16.91
CA SER A 121 7.76 12.15 17.25
C SER A 121 8.45 12.90 16.10
N THR A 122 8.10 12.58 14.86
CA THR A 122 8.68 13.17 13.65
C THR A 122 7.78 14.23 13.02
N GLY A 123 6.54 14.36 13.49
CA GLY A 123 5.52 15.24 12.88
C GLY A 123 4.81 14.61 11.68
N GLU A 124 5.13 13.37 11.33
CA GLU A 124 4.49 12.60 10.24
C GLU A 124 3.33 11.76 10.80
N ARG A 125 2.21 12.40 11.04
CA ARG A 125 1.09 11.81 11.78
C ARG A 125 0.40 10.69 11.01
N LEU A 126 0.09 9.61 11.71
CA LEU A 126 -0.64 8.46 11.21
C LEU A 126 -1.99 8.33 11.92
N TRP A 127 -3.00 7.81 11.23
CA TRP A 127 -4.27 7.44 11.82
C TRP A 127 -4.59 5.99 11.48
N ARG A 128 -4.73 5.14 12.53
CA ARG A 128 -5.05 3.73 12.32
C ARG A 128 -6.48 3.56 11.85
N MET A 129 -6.64 2.93 10.71
CA MET A 129 -7.91 2.61 10.09
C MET A 129 -8.33 1.16 10.44
N PRO A 130 -9.64 0.87 10.49
CA PRO A 130 -10.11 -0.48 10.78
C PRO A 130 -9.80 -1.43 9.61
N MET A 131 -9.64 -2.71 9.95
CA MET A 131 -9.57 -3.84 9.04
C MET A 131 -10.43 -4.98 9.61
N GLY A 132 -10.80 -5.93 8.77
CA GLY A 132 -11.53 -7.09 9.26
C GLY A 132 -12.32 -7.84 8.20
N PRO A 133 -12.92 -8.98 8.58
CA PRO A 133 -13.54 -9.90 7.62
C PRO A 133 -14.75 -9.30 6.86
N ASP A 134 -15.43 -8.32 7.43
CA ASP A 134 -16.55 -7.68 6.74
C ASP A 134 -16.08 -6.83 5.55
N TYR A 135 -14.89 -6.22 5.67
CA TYR A 135 -14.26 -5.49 4.56
C TYR A 135 -13.59 -6.46 3.57
N ASP A 136 -13.00 -7.54 4.07
CA ASP A 136 -12.35 -8.54 3.22
C ASP A 136 -13.34 -9.20 2.25
N LYS A 137 -14.55 -9.51 2.70
CA LYS A 137 -15.63 -10.05 1.84
C LYS A 137 -16.02 -9.15 0.68
N LEU A 138 -15.78 -7.83 0.78
CA LEU A 138 -16.14 -6.88 -0.29
C LEU A 138 -15.28 -7.06 -1.54
N ILE A 139 -14.13 -7.72 -1.43
CA ILE A 139 -13.27 -8.04 -2.57
C ILE A 139 -13.42 -9.45 -3.09
N ASP A 140 -14.38 -10.23 -2.59
CA ASP A 140 -14.71 -11.54 -3.14
C ASP A 140 -15.46 -11.38 -4.47
N THR A 141 -15.22 -12.32 -5.39
CA THR A 141 -15.87 -12.40 -6.69
C THR A 141 -16.07 -13.88 -7.08
N PRO A 142 -17.11 -14.21 -7.85
CA PRO A 142 -17.28 -15.57 -8.35
C PRO A 142 -16.33 -15.93 -9.52
N ASN A 143 -15.62 -14.96 -10.08
CA ASN A 143 -14.84 -15.11 -11.32
C ASN A 143 -13.36 -15.41 -11.09
N ALA A 144 -12.84 -15.06 -9.90
CA ALA A 144 -11.43 -15.19 -9.53
C ALA A 144 -11.32 -15.37 -8.01
N ASP A 145 -10.11 -15.55 -7.48
CA ASP A 145 -9.89 -15.60 -6.03
C ASP A 145 -10.24 -14.28 -5.33
N MET A 146 -10.13 -13.18 -6.05
CA MET A 146 -10.52 -11.85 -5.58
C MET A 146 -10.70 -10.87 -6.75
N LYS A 147 -11.30 -9.71 -6.46
CA LYS A 147 -11.32 -8.56 -7.38
C LYS A 147 -10.49 -7.40 -6.82
N ASN A 148 -10.03 -6.52 -7.71
CA ASN A 148 -9.11 -5.46 -7.32
C ASN A 148 -9.76 -4.26 -6.62
N ILE A 149 -11.10 -4.19 -6.54
CA ILE A 149 -11.84 -3.14 -5.82
C ILE A 149 -12.98 -3.73 -4.98
N GLY A 150 -13.27 -3.10 -3.83
CA GLY A 150 -14.36 -3.50 -2.93
C GLY A 150 -15.66 -2.71 -3.11
N GLY A 151 -15.76 -1.86 -4.12
CA GLY A 151 -16.89 -0.97 -4.35
C GLY A 151 -16.62 0.48 -3.94
N ARG A 152 -17.68 1.29 -3.86
CA ARG A 152 -17.58 2.74 -3.64
C ARG A 152 -17.14 3.13 -2.22
N TYR A 153 -17.59 2.38 -1.21
CA TYR A 153 -17.39 2.73 0.20
C TYR A 153 -16.21 1.97 0.81
N GLY A 154 -15.53 2.59 1.79
CA GLY A 154 -14.40 1.97 2.46
C GLY A 154 -13.22 1.65 1.54
N GLY A 155 -13.02 2.42 0.47
CA GLY A 155 -12.06 2.12 -0.59
C GLY A 155 -10.62 1.98 -0.11
N SER A 156 -10.18 2.78 0.86
CA SER A 156 -8.85 2.64 1.46
C SER A 156 -8.71 1.36 2.30
N ILE A 157 -9.80 0.97 2.98
CA ILE A 157 -9.82 -0.24 3.81
C ILE A 157 -9.81 -1.49 2.91
N THR A 158 -10.63 -1.53 1.86
CA THR A 158 -10.65 -2.66 0.93
C THR A 158 -9.36 -2.78 0.14
N ALA A 159 -8.66 -1.66 -0.14
CA ALA A 159 -7.33 -1.69 -0.71
C ALA A 159 -6.31 -2.35 0.23
N ALA A 160 -6.34 -2.00 1.52
CA ALA A 160 -5.48 -2.63 2.52
C ALA A 160 -5.84 -4.11 2.75
N GLN A 161 -7.13 -4.48 2.75
CA GLN A 161 -7.56 -5.89 2.81
C GLN A 161 -7.05 -6.69 1.62
N PHE A 162 -7.08 -6.10 0.42
CA PHE A 162 -6.49 -6.72 -0.76
C PHE A 162 -5.00 -7.02 -0.55
N LEU A 163 -4.21 -6.05 -0.08
CA LEU A 163 -2.78 -6.25 0.20
C LEU A 163 -2.54 -7.30 1.29
N GLN A 164 -3.41 -7.35 2.31
CA GLN A 164 -3.29 -8.31 3.41
C GLN A 164 -3.32 -9.76 2.91
N ARG A 165 -4.03 -10.07 1.83
CA ARG A 165 -4.08 -11.42 1.25
C ARG A 165 -2.72 -11.92 0.73
N PHE A 166 -1.71 -11.04 0.61
CA PHE A 166 -0.39 -11.37 0.07
C PHE A 166 0.73 -11.39 1.12
N VAL A 167 0.45 -10.98 2.36
CA VAL A 167 1.46 -10.89 3.42
C VAL A 167 1.55 -12.14 4.30
N GLY A 168 0.59 -13.06 4.21
CA GLY A 168 0.52 -14.25 5.06
C GLY A 168 0.50 -13.88 6.55
N GLU A 169 1.25 -14.63 7.36
CA GLU A 169 1.37 -14.42 8.81
C GLU A 169 2.41 -13.37 9.20
N THR A 170 3.11 -12.77 8.23
CA THR A 170 4.13 -11.76 8.52
C THR A 170 3.49 -10.53 9.14
N LYS A 171 4.06 -10.02 10.24
CA LYS A 171 3.66 -8.71 10.80
C LYS A 171 3.78 -7.64 9.74
N TRP A 172 2.71 -6.91 9.48
CA TRP A 172 2.65 -6.00 8.35
C TRP A 172 1.90 -4.72 8.69
N ALA A 173 2.36 -3.64 8.09
CA ALA A 173 1.65 -2.36 8.05
C ALA A 173 1.70 -1.76 6.65
N HIS A 174 0.59 -1.16 6.24
CA HIS A 174 0.46 -0.33 5.05
C HIS A 174 0.20 1.11 5.46
N LEU A 175 0.94 2.03 4.85
CA LEU A 175 0.72 3.47 4.96
C LEU A 175 0.17 3.99 3.64
N ASP A 176 -1.11 4.35 3.62
CA ASP A 176 -1.69 5.08 2.49
C ASP A 176 -1.37 6.57 2.65
N ILE A 177 -0.40 7.02 1.87
CA ILE A 177 0.17 8.37 1.95
C ILE A 177 -0.37 9.31 0.86
N ALA A 178 -1.44 8.95 0.16
CA ALA A 178 -1.97 9.76 -0.93
C ALA A 178 -2.28 11.20 -0.50
N GLY A 179 -2.84 11.39 0.70
CA GLY A 179 -3.14 12.73 1.22
C GLY A 179 -1.92 13.54 1.68
N THR A 180 -0.86 12.86 2.16
CA THR A 180 0.30 13.53 2.76
C THR A 180 1.48 13.70 1.80
N ALA A 181 1.56 12.92 0.75
CA ALA A 181 2.67 12.95 -0.21
C ALA A 181 2.37 13.78 -1.47
N MET A 182 1.13 14.23 -1.68
CA MET A 182 0.69 14.95 -2.88
C MET A 182 0.24 16.38 -2.56
N GLY A 183 1.00 17.11 -1.75
CA GLY A 183 0.77 18.53 -1.53
C GLY A 183 1.09 19.35 -2.78
N SER A 184 0.22 20.29 -3.14
CA SER A 184 0.60 21.32 -4.13
C SER A 184 1.72 22.18 -3.54
N PRO A 185 2.78 22.53 -4.30
CA PRO A 185 3.73 23.51 -3.86
C PRO A 185 2.98 24.79 -3.54
N SER A 186 3.20 25.37 -2.36
CA SER A 186 2.73 26.72 -2.07
C SER A 186 3.42 27.65 -3.08
N SER A 187 2.70 28.18 -4.04
CA SER A 187 3.21 29.25 -4.87
C SER A 187 3.11 30.55 -4.07
N GLU A 188 4.15 31.40 -4.12
CA GLU A 188 4.12 32.74 -3.51
C GLU A 188 3.00 33.64 -4.08
N THR A 189 2.22 33.11 -5.01
CA THR A 189 1.15 33.82 -5.73
C THR A 189 -0.25 33.35 -5.35
N ASN A 190 -0.40 32.54 -4.30
CA ASN A 190 -1.72 32.17 -3.75
C ASN A 190 -1.83 32.67 -2.30
#